data_0a7fbd904e650966777604cc3e963ff2
#
_entry.id   0a7fbd904e650966777604cc3e963ff2
#
_cell.length_a   1.000
_cell.length_b   1.000
_cell.length_c   1.000
_cell.angle_alpha   90.00
_cell.angle_beta   90.00
_cell.angle_gamma   90.00
#
_symmetry.space_group_name_H-M   'P 1'
#
loop_
_entity.id
_entity.type
_entity.pdbx_description
1 polymer ?
#
loop_
_entity_poly.entity_id
_entity_poly.type
_entity_poly.pdbx_seq_one_letter_code
_entity_poly.pdbx_strand_id
1 'polypeptide(L)'
;MKITLVTHSDSRGGAAVVTLRLAHALRDRGVDAVVLAANIETDDPVVKPLASPSAVRMAFLAEHIDIFRHRGVRRDNLFKISTATAGLPLWQHPDVVTADAVVLGWVNQGTVSLRGIRRLHTAFPDKPILWVMHDLWNATGICHHTVDGCDRLTDVCGACPLLHGRPHSTDLSTRTQASKKALYGAVPIRFVAVSNWLAERCRESSLMRDADISVVPNAFPVESFMPVGEAAAFPGVPEDARVIVMGAARLDDPIKNLPLAVEALNAVTADGAFAVFFGEIRDAHALDELRMPHLALGRVGMEMLPLLYRRADVVLSTSRHETLPGTLIEGIACGARAVTTSHGGQSDIVTDTSLGSMCPDDPQAIASAIDAHLADRAACRDIAADRAAMHTAIADRFAASAIADRFLSLLNSRPQQ
;
A
#
# COMPACT_ATOMS: atom_id res chain seq x y z
N MET A 1 -15.99 -0.76 -23.03
CA MET A 1 -14.57 -1.05 -22.77
C MET A 1 -14.50 -2.12 -21.70
N LYS A 2 -13.70 -3.16 -21.94
CA LYS A 2 -13.46 -4.24 -20.98
C LYS A 2 -12.04 -4.15 -20.44
N ILE A 3 -11.88 -4.14 -19.11
CA ILE A 3 -10.57 -4.09 -18.43
C ILE A 3 -10.42 -5.32 -17.55
N THR A 4 -9.31 -6.03 -17.70
CA THR A 4 -8.96 -7.15 -16.82
C THR A 4 -7.86 -6.75 -15.88
N LEU A 5 -8.16 -6.72 -14.57
CA LEU A 5 -7.18 -6.51 -13.52
C LEU A 5 -6.68 -7.87 -13.03
N VAL A 6 -5.40 -7.96 -12.73
CA VAL A 6 -4.76 -9.22 -12.28
C VAL A 6 -4.05 -8.99 -10.97
N THR A 7 -4.31 -9.85 -9.98
CA THR A 7 -3.70 -9.76 -8.64
C THR A 7 -3.39 -11.15 -8.08
N HIS A 8 -2.52 -11.23 -7.08
CA HIS A 8 -2.23 -12.47 -6.39
C HIS A 8 -3.38 -12.94 -5.49
N SER A 9 -4.03 -12.03 -4.80
CA SER A 9 -5.17 -12.31 -3.91
C SER A 9 -6.24 -11.24 -4.08
N ASP A 10 -7.48 -11.57 -3.75
CA ASP A 10 -8.61 -10.65 -3.70
C ASP A 10 -8.82 -9.98 -2.34
N SER A 11 -8.20 -10.50 -1.28
CA SER A 11 -8.44 -10.07 0.12
C SER A 11 -7.16 -9.81 0.92
N ARG A 12 -6.08 -10.55 0.64
CA ARG A 12 -4.87 -10.51 1.47
C ARG A 12 -3.94 -9.35 1.10
N GLY A 13 -3.80 -8.42 2.04
CA GLY A 13 -2.90 -7.28 1.94
C GLY A 13 -3.50 -6.07 1.21
N GLY A 14 -2.89 -4.91 1.43
CA GLY A 14 -3.39 -3.65 0.91
C GLY A 14 -3.54 -3.62 -0.62
N ALA A 15 -2.59 -4.21 -1.36
CA ALA A 15 -2.62 -4.25 -2.82
C ALA A 15 -3.85 -5.00 -3.37
N ALA A 16 -4.26 -6.10 -2.71
CA ALA A 16 -5.46 -6.86 -3.09
C ALA A 16 -6.72 -6.01 -2.93
N VAL A 17 -6.89 -5.42 -1.76
CA VAL A 17 -8.06 -4.59 -1.42
C VAL A 17 -8.19 -3.41 -2.38
N VAL A 18 -7.10 -2.69 -2.66
CA VAL A 18 -7.16 -1.52 -3.54
C VAL A 18 -7.35 -1.89 -5.01
N THR A 19 -6.88 -3.08 -5.45
CA THR A 19 -7.16 -3.59 -6.79
C THR A 19 -8.67 -3.86 -6.96
N LEU A 20 -9.30 -4.44 -5.96
CA LEU A 20 -10.73 -4.70 -5.96
C LEU A 20 -11.54 -3.38 -5.92
N ARG A 21 -11.14 -2.44 -5.07
CA ARG A 21 -11.73 -1.08 -5.01
C ARG A 21 -11.65 -0.37 -6.38
N LEU A 22 -10.50 -0.46 -7.07
CA LEU A 22 -10.35 0.11 -8.41
C LEU A 22 -11.29 -0.57 -9.42
N ALA A 23 -11.44 -1.89 -9.37
CA ALA A 23 -12.36 -2.62 -10.26
C ALA A 23 -13.81 -2.17 -10.07
N HIS A 24 -14.28 -2.03 -8.83
CA HIS A 24 -15.60 -1.50 -8.52
C HIS A 24 -15.76 -0.06 -9.01
N ALA A 25 -14.79 0.81 -8.72
CA ALA A 25 -14.81 2.20 -9.17
C ALA A 25 -14.89 2.34 -10.70
N LEU A 26 -14.20 1.46 -11.43
CA LEU A 26 -14.29 1.40 -12.90
C LEU A 26 -15.67 0.92 -13.36
N ARG A 27 -16.27 -0.06 -12.68
CA ARG A 27 -17.63 -0.53 -13.00
C ARG A 27 -18.68 0.54 -12.78
N ASP A 28 -18.55 1.34 -11.72
CA ASP A 28 -19.42 2.47 -11.44
C ASP A 28 -19.34 3.56 -12.55
N ARG A 29 -18.26 3.55 -13.35
CA ARG A 29 -18.09 4.37 -14.57
C ARG A 29 -18.53 3.66 -15.87
N GLY A 30 -19.21 2.53 -15.76
CA GLY A 30 -19.74 1.79 -16.92
C GLY A 30 -18.69 0.93 -17.65
N VAL A 31 -17.54 0.68 -17.04
CA VAL A 31 -16.51 -0.22 -17.58
C VAL A 31 -16.82 -1.66 -17.21
N ASP A 32 -16.68 -2.60 -18.14
CA ASP A 32 -16.71 -4.04 -17.85
C ASP A 32 -15.36 -4.44 -17.20
N ALA A 33 -15.23 -4.21 -15.89
CA ALA A 33 -14.03 -4.54 -15.13
C ALA A 33 -14.17 -5.91 -14.47
N VAL A 34 -13.14 -6.75 -14.62
CA VAL A 34 -13.02 -8.09 -14.03
C VAL A 34 -11.68 -8.21 -13.31
N VAL A 35 -11.67 -8.78 -12.11
CA VAL A 35 -10.46 -9.09 -11.36
C VAL A 35 -10.14 -10.58 -11.48
N LEU A 36 -8.96 -10.91 -11.98
CA LEU A 36 -8.43 -12.26 -11.97
C LEU A 36 -7.48 -12.41 -10.79
N ALA A 37 -7.86 -13.22 -9.81
CA ALA A 37 -7.05 -13.50 -8.64
C ALA A 37 -6.50 -14.94 -8.66
N ALA A 38 -5.24 -15.11 -8.22
CA ALA A 38 -4.66 -16.44 -8.04
C ALA A 38 -5.24 -17.12 -6.78
N ASN A 39 -5.43 -16.37 -5.69
CA ASN A 39 -6.06 -16.84 -4.46
C ASN A 39 -7.35 -16.04 -4.22
N ILE A 40 -8.47 -16.74 -4.09
CA ILE A 40 -9.80 -16.18 -3.88
C ILE A 40 -10.28 -16.58 -2.50
N GLU A 41 -10.72 -15.60 -1.73
CA GLU A 41 -11.27 -15.78 -0.37
C GLU A 41 -12.60 -15.05 -0.18
N THR A 42 -12.99 -14.20 -1.16
CA THR A 42 -14.26 -13.46 -1.14
C THR A 42 -15.24 -14.04 -2.15
N ASP A 43 -16.53 -13.77 -1.95
CA ASP A 43 -17.61 -14.11 -2.89
C ASP A 43 -17.95 -12.91 -3.80
N ASP A 44 -17.01 -11.99 -4.01
CA ASP A 44 -17.24 -10.80 -4.83
C ASP A 44 -17.44 -11.18 -6.31
N PRO A 45 -18.57 -10.81 -6.93
CA PRO A 45 -18.90 -11.22 -8.29
C PRO A 45 -17.98 -10.63 -9.37
N VAL A 46 -17.17 -9.63 -9.05
CA VAL A 46 -16.17 -9.07 -9.96
C VAL A 46 -14.92 -9.94 -10.05
N VAL A 47 -14.72 -10.84 -9.08
CA VAL A 47 -13.54 -11.70 -8.96
C VAL A 47 -13.76 -13.04 -9.65
N LYS A 48 -12.78 -13.42 -10.45
CA LYS A 48 -12.72 -14.74 -11.10
C LYS A 48 -11.37 -15.41 -10.85
N PRO A 49 -11.30 -16.74 -10.85
CA PRO A 49 -10.04 -17.45 -10.72
C PRO A 49 -9.14 -17.25 -11.94
N LEU A 50 -7.88 -16.86 -11.71
CA LEU A 50 -6.87 -16.78 -12.78
C LEU A 50 -6.52 -18.15 -13.35
N ALA A 51 -6.53 -19.20 -12.50
CA ALA A 51 -6.30 -20.60 -12.90
C ALA A 51 -6.86 -21.55 -11.84
N SER A 52 -6.75 -22.85 -12.09
CA SER A 52 -7.12 -23.85 -11.08
C SER A 52 -6.23 -23.77 -9.84
N PRO A 53 -6.75 -24.12 -8.64
CA PRO A 53 -5.96 -24.10 -7.40
C PRO A 53 -4.66 -24.91 -7.46
N SER A 54 -4.68 -26.04 -8.20
CA SER A 54 -3.48 -26.86 -8.42
C SER A 54 -2.43 -26.14 -9.26
N ALA A 55 -2.83 -25.44 -10.33
CA ALA A 55 -1.91 -24.65 -11.16
C ALA A 55 -1.31 -23.48 -10.37
N VAL A 56 -2.11 -22.78 -9.56
CA VAL A 56 -1.63 -21.72 -8.67
C VAL A 56 -0.57 -22.25 -7.70
N ARG A 57 -0.86 -23.37 -7.03
CA ARG A 57 0.08 -24.00 -6.10
C ARG A 57 1.37 -24.44 -6.79
N MET A 58 1.28 -24.99 -8.00
CA MET A 58 2.46 -25.40 -8.77
C MET A 58 3.32 -24.23 -9.19
N ALA A 59 2.71 -23.12 -9.65
CA ALA A 59 3.43 -21.90 -10.02
C ALA A 59 4.13 -21.26 -8.80
N PHE A 60 3.44 -21.18 -7.66
CA PHE A 60 4.01 -20.75 -6.40
C PHE A 60 5.23 -21.61 -5.99
N LEU A 61 5.08 -22.92 -5.98
CA LEU A 61 6.17 -23.83 -5.62
C LEU A 61 7.35 -23.73 -6.60
N ALA A 62 7.09 -23.56 -7.89
CA ALA A 62 8.14 -23.45 -8.91
C ALA A 62 9.00 -22.19 -8.69
N GLU A 63 8.40 -21.01 -8.37
CA GLU A 63 9.16 -19.82 -8.03
C GLU A 63 9.97 -20.02 -6.76
N HIS A 64 9.38 -20.60 -5.72
CA HIS A 64 10.07 -20.83 -4.45
C HIS A 64 11.21 -21.85 -4.56
N ILE A 65 11.05 -22.90 -5.38
CA ILE A 65 12.15 -23.82 -5.68
C ILE A 65 13.29 -23.10 -6.40
N ASP A 66 12.99 -22.20 -7.33
CA ASP A 66 14.01 -21.38 -8.00
C ASP A 66 14.76 -20.50 -6.99
N ILE A 67 14.04 -19.83 -6.11
CA ILE A 67 14.62 -19.03 -5.02
C ILE A 67 15.53 -19.91 -4.14
N PHE A 68 15.08 -21.09 -3.71
CA PHE A 68 15.87 -22.00 -2.88
C PHE A 68 17.10 -22.58 -3.59
N ARG A 69 17.00 -22.89 -4.87
CA ARG A 69 18.13 -23.39 -5.67
C ARG A 69 19.28 -22.41 -5.80
N HIS A 70 18.95 -21.12 -5.88
CA HIS A 70 19.96 -20.03 -5.95
C HIS A 70 20.40 -19.54 -4.58
N ARG A 71 20.01 -20.26 -3.58
CA ARG A 71 20.33 -20.25 -2.21
C ARG A 71 20.05 -19.16 -1.30
N GLY A 72 19.52 -19.72 -0.33
CA GLY A 72 19.74 -19.32 0.99
C GLY A 72 18.89 -18.14 1.38
N VAL A 73 17.63 -18.16 1.04
CA VAL A 73 16.67 -17.25 1.65
C VAL A 73 16.35 -17.79 3.04
N ARG A 74 16.55 -16.99 4.06
CA ARG A 74 16.01 -17.26 5.38
C ARG A 74 14.49 -17.36 5.26
N ARG A 75 13.85 -18.23 6.05
CA ARG A 75 12.39 -18.35 6.04
C ARG A 75 11.68 -17.03 6.34
N ASP A 76 12.30 -16.19 7.15
CA ASP A 76 11.84 -14.84 7.51
C ASP A 76 11.86 -13.84 6.33
N ASN A 77 12.70 -14.07 5.31
CA ASN A 77 12.81 -13.22 4.14
C ASN A 77 12.06 -13.76 2.90
N LEU A 78 11.46 -14.94 2.99
CA LEU A 78 10.88 -15.63 1.83
C LEU A 78 9.80 -14.79 1.11
N PHE A 79 8.98 -14.08 1.87
CA PHE A 79 7.93 -13.21 1.33
C PHE A 79 8.36 -11.75 1.08
N LYS A 80 9.62 -11.42 1.40
CA LYS A 80 10.19 -10.11 1.13
C LYS A 80 10.78 -9.99 -0.27
N ILE A 81 10.87 -11.11 -1.00
CA ILE A 81 11.45 -11.19 -2.34
C ILE A 81 10.57 -11.97 -3.31
N SER A 82 10.70 -11.64 -4.60
CA SER A 82 10.10 -12.39 -5.71
C SER A 82 11.00 -12.30 -6.93
N THR A 83 11.11 -13.40 -7.68
CA THR A 83 11.90 -13.46 -8.91
C THR A 83 11.04 -13.40 -10.16
N ALA A 84 9.74 -13.67 -10.04
CA ALA A 84 8.79 -13.80 -11.14
C ALA A 84 9.30 -14.71 -12.28
N THR A 85 10.03 -15.77 -11.94
CA THR A 85 10.54 -16.76 -12.88
C THR A 85 9.47 -17.77 -13.26
N ALA A 86 8.49 -18.01 -12.38
CA ALA A 86 7.31 -18.83 -12.62
C ALA A 86 6.03 -18.01 -12.58
N GLY A 87 4.97 -18.47 -13.23
CA GLY A 87 3.67 -17.80 -13.26
C GLY A 87 2.67 -18.51 -14.14
N LEU A 88 1.42 -18.12 -14.00
CA LEU A 88 0.27 -18.68 -14.71
C LEU A 88 0.20 -18.15 -16.16
N PRO A 89 -0.41 -18.88 -17.10
CA PRO A 89 -0.46 -18.54 -18.51
C PRO A 89 -1.53 -17.45 -18.80
N LEU A 90 -1.32 -16.25 -18.28
CA LEU A 90 -2.23 -15.11 -18.35
C LEU A 90 -2.75 -14.83 -19.76
N TRP A 91 -1.90 -14.95 -20.80
CA TRP A 91 -2.24 -14.68 -22.20
C TRP A 91 -3.27 -15.67 -22.79
N GLN A 92 -3.59 -16.76 -22.10
CA GLN A 92 -4.58 -17.76 -22.54
C GLN A 92 -5.94 -17.58 -21.84
N HIS A 93 -6.03 -16.73 -20.82
CA HIS A 93 -7.26 -16.56 -20.05
C HIS A 93 -8.33 -15.84 -20.90
N PRO A 94 -9.58 -16.35 -21.00
CA PRO A 94 -10.63 -15.77 -21.86
C PRO A 94 -10.89 -14.29 -21.59
N ASP A 95 -10.92 -13.87 -20.30
CA ASP A 95 -11.13 -12.46 -19.95
C ASP A 95 -9.94 -11.59 -20.36
N VAL A 96 -8.72 -12.11 -20.42
CA VAL A 96 -7.54 -11.40 -20.94
C VAL A 96 -7.56 -11.30 -22.44
N VAL A 97 -7.94 -12.38 -23.13
CA VAL A 97 -8.06 -12.42 -24.59
C VAL A 97 -9.06 -11.37 -25.08
N THR A 98 -10.22 -11.26 -24.42
CA THR A 98 -11.30 -10.34 -24.78
C THR A 98 -11.18 -8.93 -24.19
N ALA A 99 -10.21 -8.67 -23.31
CA ALA A 99 -10.01 -7.36 -22.69
C ALA A 99 -9.46 -6.33 -23.70
N ASP A 100 -9.88 -5.08 -23.56
CA ASP A 100 -9.30 -3.94 -24.27
C ASP A 100 -7.98 -3.49 -23.63
N ALA A 101 -7.81 -3.70 -22.33
CA ALA A 101 -6.58 -3.42 -21.58
C ALA A 101 -6.37 -4.42 -20.42
N VAL A 102 -5.12 -4.63 -20.04
CA VAL A 102 -4.73 -5.46 -18.89
C VAL A 102 -4.02 -4.60 -17.85
N VAL A 103 -4.49 -4.70 -16.61
CA VAL A 103 -3.90 -4.01 -15.45
C VAL A 103 -3.28 -5.06 -14.54
N LEU A 104 -1.98 -4.99 -14.37
CA LEU A 104 -1.24 -5.81 -13.41
C LEU A 104 -1.18 -5.05 -12.08
N GLY A 105 -1.71 -5.64 -11.02
CA GLY A 105 -1.53 -5.17 -9.66
C GLY A 105 -0.31 -5.85 -9.01
N TRP A 106 -0.49 -6.34 -7.79
CA TRP A 106 0.56 -7.16 -7.15
C TRP A 106 0.48 -8.60 -7.65
N VAL A 107 1.35 -8.94 -8.60
CA VAL A 107 1.32 -10.20 -9.37
C VAL A 107 2.50 -11.12 -9.07
N ASN A 108 3.14 -10.95 -7.94
CA ASN A 108 4.29 -11.71 -7.47
C ASN A 108 3.89 -13.11 -6.95
N GLN A 109 4.84 -13.84 -6.38
CA GLN A 109 4.65 -15.15 -5.74
C GLN A 109 4.03 -16.21 -6.69
N GLY A 110 4.57 -16.31 -7.90
CA GLY A 110 4.14 -17.29 -8.88
C GLY A 110 2.85 -16.94 -9.63
N THR A 111 2.32 -15.72 -9.48
CA THR A 111 1.09 -15.31 -10.16
C THR A 111 1.34 -15.02 -11.63
N VAL A 112 2.26 -14.10 -11.96
CA VAL A 112 2.64 -13.77 -13.34
C VAL A 112 4.15 -13.72 -13.46
N SER A 113 4.72 -14.45 -14.43
CA SER A 113 6.17 -14.40 -14.68
C SER A 113 6.53 -13.28 -15.66
N LEU A 114 7.78 -12.78 -15.59
CA LEU A 114 8.32 -11.82 -16.57
C LEU A 114 8.19 -12.37 -18.01
N ARG A 115 8.41 -13.66 -18.18
CA ARG A 115 8.20 -14.34 -19.48
C ARG A 115 6.73 -14.36 -19.89
N GLY A 116 5.80 -14.49 -18.92
CA GLY A 116 4.36 -14.45 -19.14
C GLY A 116 3.89 -13.10 -19.67
N ILE A 117 4.42 -12.00 -19.12
CA ILE A 117 4.14 -10.62 -19.59
C ILE A 117 4.64 -10.43 -21.04
N ARG A 118 5.85 -10.90 -21.34
CA ARG A 118 6.35 -10.87 -22.72
C ARG A 118 5.46 -11.65 -23.69
N ARG A 119 4.99 -12.84 -23.32
CA ARG A 119 4.06 -13.63 -24.11
C ARG A 119 2.71 -12.96 -24.30
N LEU A 120 2.20 -12.28 -23.27
CA LEU A 120 0.98 -11.48 -23.36
C LEU A 120 1.11 -10.41 -24.45
N HIS A 121 2.19 -9.62 -24.40
CA HIS A 121 2.46 -8.61 -25.43
C HIS A 121 2.66 -9.23 -26.82
N THR A 122 3.38 -10.34 -26.93
CA THR A 122 3.57 -11.03 -28.22
C THR A 122 2.25 -11.52 -28.82
N ALA A 123 1.31 -12.01 -27.99
CA ALA A 123 0.00 -12.46 -28.43
C ALA A 123 -0.95 -11.30 -28.79
N PHE A 124 -0.79 -10.14 -28.13
CA PHE A 124 -1.64 -8.97 -28.28
C PHE A 124 -0.80 -7.69 -28.27
N PRO A 125 -0.09 -7.37 -29.37
CA PRO A 125 0.87 -6.27 -29.41
C PRO A 125 0.26 -4.89 -29.13
N ASP A 126 -0.97 -4.67 -29.54
CA ASP A 126 -1.69 -3.40 -29.40
C ASP A 126 -2.47 -3.26 -28.09
N LYS A 127 -2.49 -4.32 -27.26
CA LYS A 127 -3.23 -4.31 -25.99
C LYS A 127 -2.42 -3.58 -24.92
N PRO A 128 -2.92 -2.46 -24.38
CA PRO A 128 -2.27 -1.74 -23.31
C PRO A 128 -2.04 -2.61 -22.07
N ILE A 129 -0.83 -2.57 -21.53
CA ILE A 129 -0.46 -3.21 -20.28
C ILE A 129 -0.09 -2.10 -19.31
N LEU A 130 -0.88 -1.95 -18.23
CA LEU A 130 -0.59 -1.06 -17.14
C LEU A 130 -0.10 -1.90 -15.95
N TRP A 131 0.88 -1.41 -15.22
CA TRP A 131 1.37 -2.08 -14.00
C TRP A 131 1.29 -1.14 -12.82
N VAL A 132 0.29 -1.36 -11.95
CA VAL A 132 0.12 -0.60 -10.72
C VAL A 132 1.13 -1.08 -9.69
N MET A 133 2.00 -0.19 -9.27
CA MET A 133 3.09 -0.46 -8.34
C MET A 133 2.62 -0.15 -6.92
N HIS A 134 2.63 -1.18 -6.06
CA HIS A 134 2.26 -1.07 -4.65
C HIS A 134 3.47 -1.10 -3.72
N ASP A 135 4.64 -1.39 -4.26
CA ASP A 135 5.94 -1.45 -3.58
C ASP A 135 7.08 -1.18 -4.57
N LEU A 136 8.32 -1.29 -4.11
CA LEU A 136 9.51 -1.05 -4.93
C LEU A 136 9.95 -2.24 -5.79
N TRP A 137 9.21 -3.34 -5.84
CA TRP A 137 9.65 -4.54 -6.54
C TRP A 137 9.95 -4.28 -8.03
N ASN A 138 9.18 -3.45 -8.69
CA ASN A 138 9.41 -3.11 -10.09
C ASN A 138 10.74 -2.36 -10.30
N ALA A 139 11.19 -1.62 -9.29
CA ALA A 139 12.40 -0.80 -9.33
C ALA A 139 13.66 -1.51 -8.80
N THR A 140 13.52 -2.67 -8.16
CA THR A 140 14.61 -3.44 -7.54
C THR A 140 14.92 -4.72 -8.33
N GLY A 141 15.94 -5.47 -7.90
CA GLY A 141 16.20 -6.81 -8.43
C GLY A 141 15.10 -7.79 -8.01
N ILE A 142 14.96 -8.04 -6.70
CA ILE A 142 14.06 -9.06 -6.15
C ILE A 142 13.22 -8.61 -4.97
N CYS A 143 13.60 -7.53 -4.26
CA CYS A 143 12.97 -7.13 -3.01
C CYS A 143 11.75 -6.22 -3.22
N HIS A 144 10.76 -6.33 -2.32
CA HIS A 144 9.58 -5.48 -2.29
C HIS A 144 9.87 -4.12 -1.64
N HIS A 145 10.77 -4.10 -0.66
CA HIS A 145 11.29 -2.89 -0.02
C HIS A 145 12.80 -2.98 0.08
N THR A 146 13.48 -1.86 -0.05
CA THR A 146 14.91 -1.81 0.24
C THR A 146 15.12 -2.07 1.73
N VAL A 147 16.18 -2.81 2.08
CA VAL A 147 16.55 -3.02 3.47
C VAL A 147 17.56 -1.97 3.91
N ASP A 148 17.62 -1.72 5.20
CA ASP A 148 18.57 -0.77 5.78
C ASP A 148 20.01 -1.12 5.37
N GLY A 149 20.75 -0.11 4.92
CA GLY A 149 22.12 -0.26 4.42
C GLY A 149 22.25 -0.78 3.00
N CYS A 150 21.16 -0.99 2.25
CA CYS A 150 21.21 -1.32 0.83
C CYS A 150 21.11 -0.05 -0.03
N ASP A 151 22.19 0.27 -0.74
CA ASP A 151 22.34 1.42 -1.66
C ASP A 151 22.14 1.07 -3.15
N ARG A 152 21.71 -0.18 -3.46
CA ARG A 152 21.67 -0.72 -4.83
C ARG A 152 20.48 -0.29 -5.68
N LEU A 153 19.61 0.57 -5.19
CA LEU A 153 18.47 1.06 -5.97
C LEU A 153 18.96 1.85 -7.21
N THR A 154 19.93 2.72 -7.00
CA THR A 154 20.47 3.61 -8.06
C THR A 154 21.50 2.92 -8.95
N ASP A 155 21.90 1.70 -8.62
CA ASP A 155 22.96 0.94 -9.27
C ASP A 155 22.48 -0.49 -9.66
N VAL A 156 23.40 -1.34 -10.08
CA VAL A 156 23.12 -2.74 -10.38
C VAL A 156 23.02 -3.54 -9.09
N CYS A 157 21.91 -4.28 -8.93
CA CYS A 157 21.74 -5.21 -7.82
C CYS A 157 22.80 -6.32 -7.85
N GLY A 158 23.25 -6.71 -6.67
CA GLY A 158 24.23 -7.77 -6.45
C GLY A 158 24.68 -7.78 -4.99
N ALA A 159 25.27 -8.86 -4.52
CA ALA A 159 25.61 -9.05 -3.12
C ALA A 159 24.41 -8.76 -2.17
N CYS A 160 23.24 -9.24 -2.57
CA CYS A 160 21.97 -8.85 -1.92
C CYS A 160 21.91 -9.32 -0.46
N PRO A 161 21.66 -8.41 0.51
CA PRO A 161 21.61 -8.75 1.93
C PRO A 161 20.43 -9.65 2.32
N LEU A 162 19.40 -9.75 1.46
CA LEU A 162 18.26 -10.66 1.67
C LEU A 162 18.58 -12.10 1.25
N LEU A 163 19.67 -12.34 0.54
CA LEU A 163 20.14 -13.67 0.15
C LEU A 163 21.19 -14.18 1.12
N HIS A 164 21.18 -15.50 1.36
CA HIS A 164 22.20 -16.15 2.19
C HIS A 164 23.40 -16.62 1.37
N GLY A 165 24.55 -16.63 2.01
CA GLY A 165 25.79 -17.08 1.45
C GLY A 165 26.84 -16.00 1.40
N ARG A 166 27.97 -16.23 0.71
CA ARG A 166 28.95 -15.17 0.49
C ARG A 166 28.37 -14.16 -0.49
N PRO A 167 28.46 -12.86 -0.19
CA PRO A 167 28.03 -11.83 -1.12
C PRO A 167 28.70 -12.05 -2.49
N HIS A 168 27.90 -12.09 -3.54
CA HIS A 168 28.38 -12.28 -4.91
C HIS A 168 27.78 -11.23 -5.83
N SER A 169 28.61 -10.60 -6.63
CA SER A 169 28.19 -9.52 -7.54
C SER A 169 27.19 -9.95 -8.61
N THR A 170 27.08 -11.25 -8.88
CA THR A 170 26.16 -11.84 -9.87
C THR A 170 25.25 -12.89 -9.22
N ASP A 171 24.52 -12.49 -8.21
CA ASP A 171 23.55 -13.32 -7.51
C ASP A 171 22.16 -13.31 -8.17
N LEU A 172 21.17 -13.86 -7.48
CA LEU A 172 19.78 -13.92 -7.96
C LEU A 172 19.18 -12.53 -8.21
N SER A 173 19.57 -11.52 -7.42
CA SER A 173 19.08 -10.15 -7.58
C SER A 173 19.57 -9.51 -8.88
N THR A 174 20.84 -9.72 -9.22
CA THR A 174 21.44 -9.26 -10.49
C THR A 174 20.73 -9.87 -11.70
N ARG A 175 20.49 -11.19 -11.66
CA ARG A 175 19.85 -11.92 -12.78
C ARG A 175 18.41 -11.48 -12.97
N THR A 176 17.68 -11.31 -11.90
CA THR A 176 16.27 -10.85 -11.98
C THR A 176 16.19 -9.42 -12.45
N GLN A 177 17.09 -8.53 -12.00
CA GLN A 177 17.18 -7.15 -12.50
C GLN A 177 17.45 -7.12 -14.00
N ALA A 178 18.41 -7.91 -14.49
CA ALA A 178 18.70 -8.03 -15.92
C ALA A 178 17.49 -8.53 -16.73
N SER A 179 16.73 -9.49 -16.18
CA SER A 179 15.51 -10.02 -16.80
C SER A 179 14.40 -8.96 -16.86
N LYS A 180 14.24 -8.15 -15.81
CA LYS A 180 13.31 -7.01 -15.79
C LYS A 180 13.72 -5.94 -16.82
N LYS A 181 15.00 -5.57 -16.85
CA LYS A 181 15.53 -4.61 -17.82
C LYS A 181 15.26 -5.06 -19.27
N ALA A 182 15.47 -6.36 -19.56
CA ALA A 182 15.16 -6.93 -20.86
C ALA A 182 13.65 -6.96 -21.17
N LEU A 183 12.80 -7.11 -20.16
CA LEU A 183 11.34 -7.02 -20.33
C LEU A 183 10.91 -5.58 -20.62
N TYR A 184 11.36 -4.62 -19.79
CA TYR A 184 10.97 -3.22 -19.89
C TYR A 184 11.43 -2.57 -21.21
N GLY A 185 12.57 -3.00 -21.74
CA GLY A 185 13.03 -2.56 -23.05
C GLY A 185 12.32 -3.24 -24.24
N ALA A 186 11.57 -4.33 -24.03
CA ALA A 186 10.93 -5.10 -25.09
C ALA A 186 9.39 -5.00 -25.10
N VAL A 187 8.79 -4.54 -24.03
CA VAL A 187 7.33 -4.46 -23.83
C VAL A 187 6.98 -3.06 -23.39
N PRO A 188 6.09 -2.34 -24.09
CA PRO A 188 5.63 -1.01 -23.71
C PRO A 188 4.69 -1.11 -22.51
N ILE A 189 5.25 -1.19 -21.31
CA ILE A 189 4.50 -1.21 -20.07
C ILE A 189 4.38 0.22 -19.55
N ARG A 190 3.15 0.64 -19.25
CA ARG A 190 2.91 1.87 -18.52
C ARG A 190 2.84 1.56 -17.03
N PHE A 191 3.79 2.06 -16.27
CA PHE A 191 3.83 1.90 -14.82
C PHE A 191 2.96 2.97 -14.16
N VAL A 192 2.21 2.56 -13.14
CA VAL A 192 1.34 3.44 -12.37
C VAL A 192 1.78 3.40 -10.92
N ALA A 193 2.41 4.46 -10.44
CA ALA A 193 2.77 4.60 -9.04
C ALA A 193 1.57 5.11 -8.23
N VAL A 194 1.39 4.57 -7.03
CA VAL A 194 0.26 4.95 -6.15
C VAL A 194 0.53 6.23 -5.34
N SER A 195 1.74 6.78 -5.44
CA SER A 195 2.14 8.05 -4.82
C SER A 195 3.27 8.72 -5.60
N ASN A 196 3.44 10.03 -5.44
CA ASN A 196 4.58 10.74 -6.00
C ASN A 196 5.90 10.22 -5.42
N TRP A 197 5.92 9.97 -4.09
CA TRP A 197 7.06 9.36 -3.43
C TRP A 197 7.50 8.05 -4.11
N LEU A 198 6.56 7.14 -4.39
CA LEU A 198 6.89 5.88 -5.06
C LEU A 198 7.40 6.11 -6.49
N ALA A 199 6.78 7.05 -7.22
CA ALA A 199 7.22 7.40 -8.58
C ALA A 199 8.66 7.95 -8.58
N GLU A 200 8.99 8.84 -7.65
CA GLU A 200 10.33 9.41 -7.50
C GLU A 200 11.35 8.33 -7.16
N ARG A 201 11.05 7.47 -6.17
CA ARG A 201 11.91 6.34 -5.83
C ARG A 201 12.12 5.38 -7.01
N CYS A 202 11.09 5.13 -7.82
CA CYS A 202 11.23 4.33 -9.04
C CYS A 202 12.10 5.02 -10.10
N ARG A 203 11.99 6.33 -10.29
CA ARG A 203 12.83 7.11 -11.22
C ARG A 203 14.29 7.19 -10.79
N GLU A 204 14.58 7.14 -9.50
CA GLU A 204 15.95 7.02 -8.99
C GLU A 204 16.59 5.68 -9.35
N SER A 205 15.78 4.63 -9.55
CA SER A 205 16.28 3.30 -9.87
C SER A 205 16.99 3.25 -11.22
N SER A 206 18.13 2.58 -11.25
CA SER A 206 18.86 2.27 -12.49
C SER A 206 18.03 1.42 -13.47
N LEU A 207 16.99 0.73 -12.97
CA LEU A 207 16.11 -0.12 -13.74
C LEU A 207 14.95 0.63 -14.40
N MET A 208 14.44 1.70 -13.75
CA MET A 208 13.20 2.38 -14.15
C MET A 208 13.38 3.87 -14.46
N ARG A 209 14.60 4.35 -14.50
CA ARG A 209 14.92 5.78 -14.77
C ARG A 209 14.21 6.34 -16.01
N ASP A 210 14.17 5.54 -17.07
CA ASP A 210 13.58 5.90 -18.36
C ASP A 210 12.21 5.28 -18.60
N ALA A 211 11.56 4.74 -17.55
CA ALA A 211 10.27 4.11 -17.67
C ALA A 211 9.12 5.13 -17.75
N ASP A 212 8.04 4.80 -18.48
CA ASP A 212 6.79 5.57 -18.48
C ASP A 212 6.08 5.35 -17.14
N ILE A 213 6.22 6.31 -16.21
CA ILE A 213 5.65 6.26 -14.87
C ILE A 213 4.66 7.40 -14.69
N SER A 214 3.39 7.05 -14.57
CA SER A 214 2.31 7.95 -14.19
C SER A 214 1.96 7.79 -12.71
N VAL A 215 1.37 8.82 -12.09
CA VAL A 215 0.91 8.75 -10.69
C VAL A 215 -0.61 8.75 -10.65
N VAL A 216 -1.18 7.63 -10.18
CA VAL A 216 -2.61 7.51 -9.86
C VAL A 216 -2.73 6.84 -8.51
N PRO A 217 -3.21 7.56 -7.47
CA PRO A 217 -3.37 6.99 -6.14
C PRO A 217 -4.33 5.81 -6.10
N ASN A 218 -4.29 5.06 -5.02
CA ASN A 218 -5.28 4.02 -4.75
C ASN A 218 -6.67 4.64 -4.55
N ALA A 219 -7.70 3.93 -5.00
CA ALA A 219 -9.09 4.27 -4.74
C ALA A 219 -9.46 3.96 -3.28
N PHE A 220 -10.05 4.95 -2.58
CA PHE A 220 -10.56 4.78 -1.24
C PHE A 220 -12.07 5.03 -1.20
N PRO A 221 -12.83 4.24 -0.41
CA PRO A 221 -14.26 4.44 -0.22
C PRO A 221 -14.50 5.57 0.80
N VAL A 222 -14.08 6.78 0.44
CA VAL A 222 -14.16 7.97 1.33
C VAL A 222 -15.60 8.26 1.77
N GLU A 223 -16.58 7.84 0.99
CA GLU A 223 -18.01 7.94 1.30
C GLU A 223 -18.40 7.15 2.57
N SER A 224 -17.63 6.09 2.89
CA SER A 224 -17.79 5.32 4.13
C SER A 224 -17.12 6.00 5.33
N PHE A 225 -16.19 6.91 5.09
CA PHE A 225 -15.39 7.62 6.09
C PHE A 225 -15.83 9.08 6.25
N MET A 226 -17.15 9.29 6.35
CA MET A 226 -17.72 10.62 6.58
C MET A 226 -17.40 11.13 7.99
N PRO A 227 -17.14 12.45 8.16
CA PRO A 227 -16.86 13.04 9.47
C PRO A 227 -18.12 13.20 10.35
N VAL A 228 -19.29 12.89 9.81
CA VAL A 228 -20.59 12.94 10.48
C VAL A 228 -21.13 11.54 10.73
N GLY A 229 -21.95 11.40 11.77
CA GLY A 229 -22.56 10.13 12.18
C GLY A 229 -22.09 9.69 13.57
N GLU A 230 -22.44 8.47 13.95
CA GLU A 230 -22.06 7.91 15.24
C GLU A 230 -20.53 7.78 15.35
N ALA A 231 -20.00 8.11 16.51
CA ALA A 231 -18.62 7.83 16.91
C ALA A 231 -18.62 6.64 17.88
N ALA A 232 -17.53 5.87 17.86
CA ALA A 232 -17.43 4.73 18.76
C ALA A 232 -17.35 5.18 20.22
N ALA A 233 -18.17 4.57 21.07
CA ALA A 233 -18.00 4.57 22.51
C ALA A 233 -17.24 3.30 22.90
N PHE A 234 -16.08 3.45 23.51
CA PHE A 234 -15.27 2.31 23.91
C PHE A 234 -15.30 2.17 25.45
N PRO A 235 -15.55 0.95 25.97
CA PRO A 235 -15.45 0.72 27.41
C PRO A 235 -14.08 1.13 27.94
N GLY A 236 -14.07 1.96 28.97
CA GLY A 236 -12.83 2.45 29.60
C GLY A 236 -12.19 3.68 28.94
N VAL A 237 -12.70 4.18 27.82
CA VAL A 237 -12.29 5.48 27.25
C VAL A 237 -13.28 6.55 27.72
N PRO A 238 -12.83 7.60 28.45
CA PRO A 238 -13.69 8.71 28.86
C PRO A 238 -14.35 9.41 27.67
N GLU A 239 -15.56 9.89 27.84
CA GLU A 239 -16.29 10.60 26.75
C GLU A 239 -15.57 11.89 26.33
N ASP A 240 -14.95 12.58 27.28
CA ASP A 240 -14.18 13.82 27.08
C ASP A 240 -12.70 13.57 26.73
N ALA A 241 -12.26 12.32 26.65
CA ALA A 241 -10.90 12.00 26.28
C ALA A 241 -10.52 12.56 24.90
N ARG A 242 -9.31 13.03 24.76
CA ARG A 242 -8.68 13.44 23.51
C ARG A 242 -8.02 12.22 22.89
N VAL A 243 -8.64 11.67 21.84
CA VAL A 243 -8.30 10.35 21.34
C VAL A 243 -7.28 10.40 20.22
N ILE A 244 -6.18 9.69 20.43
CA ILE A 244 -5.12 9.45 19.45
C ILE A 244 -5.26 8.01 18.96
N VAL A 245 -5.51 7.81 17.67
CA VAL A 245 -5.67 6.48 17.08
C VAL A 245 -4.42 6.08 16.31
N MET A 246 -3.90 4.88 16.56
CA MET A 246 -2.88 4.24 15.74
C MET A 246 -3.34 2.87 15.29
N GLY A 247 -3.26 2.57 14.00
CA GLY A 247 -3.73 1.31 13.47
C GLY A 247 -2.92 0.75 12.33
N ALA A 248 -2.88 -0.60 12.26
CA ALA A 248 -2.29 -1.35 11.15
C ALA A 248 -2.87 -2.77 11.14
N ALA A 249 -2.68 -3.51 10.04
CA ALA A 249 -3.00 -4.94 10.04
C ALA A 249 -2.21 -5.70 11.12
N ARG A 250 -0.92 -5.33 11.31
CA ARG A 250 -0.05 -5.79 12.38
C ARG A 250 0.76 -4.61 12.91
N LEU A 251 0.51 -4.21 14.16
CA LEU A 251 1.12 -3.03 14.78
C LEU A 251 2.57 -3.24 15.21
N ASP A 252 2.92 -4.43 15.67
CA ASP A 252 4.27 -4.83 16.08
C ASP A 252 5.16 -5.26 14.90
N ASP A 253 4.74 -5.03 13.66
CA ASP A 253 5.62 -5.14 12.51
C ASP A 253 6.71 -4.06 12.61
N PRO A 254 8.01 -4.42 12.50
CA PRO A 254 9.12 -3.45 12.58
C PRO A 254 8.98 -2.25 11.64
N ILE A 255 8.28 -2.41 10.51
CA ILE A 255 7.98 -1.32 9.57
C ILE A 255 7.09 -0.25 10.21
N LYS A 256 6.18 -0.63 11.13
CA LYS A 256 5.25 0.31 11.80
C LYS A 256 5.91 1.14 12.90
N ASN A 257 7.08 0.69 13.36
CA ASN A 257 7.90 1.40 14.34
C ASN A 257 7.13 1.77 15.62
N LEU A 258 6.39 0.80 16.16
CA LEU A 258 5.61 0.96 17.39
C LEU A 258 6.42 1.51 18.58
N PRO A 259 7.71 1.13 18.78
CA PRO A 259 8.52 1.73 19.85
C PRO A 259 8.59 3.25 19.77
N LEU A 260 8.81 3.84 18.59
CA LEU A 260 8.82 5.29 18.42
C LEU A 260 7.46 5.92 18.78
N ALA A 261 6.35 5.24 18.45
CA ALA A 261 5.02 5.70 18.86
C ALA A 261 4.84 5.68 20.37
N VAL A 262 5.29 4.62 21.05
CA VAL A 262 5.24 4.48 22.51
C VAL A 262 6.05 5.59 23.19
N GLU A 263 7.27 5.85 22.74
CA GLU A 263 8.11 6.93 23.26
C GLU A 263 7.45 8.31 23.06
N ALA A 264 6.92 8.57 21.86
CA ALA A 264 6.23 9.82 21.54
C ALA A 264 4.97 10.01 22.39
N LEU A 265 4.12 9.00 22.51
CA LEU A 265 2.90 9.04 23.32
C LEU A 265 3.21 9.27 24.80
N ASN A 266 4.31 8.71 25.31
CA ASN A 266 4.77 8.97 26.67
C ASN A 266 5.27 10.41 26.91
N ALA A 267 5.59 11.14 25.86
CA ALA A 267 6.05 12.53 25.90
C ALA A 267 4.92 13.55 25.66
N VAL A 268 3.72 13.11 25.28
CA VAL A 268 2.53 13.98 25.15
C VAL A 268 2.15 14.55 26.50
N THR A 269 1.84 15.85 26.52
CA THR A 269 1.53 16.60 27.74
C THR A 269 0.07 17.06 27.83
N ALA A 270 -0.71 16.90 26.77
CA ALA A 270 -2.10 17.30 26.73
C ALA A 270 -2.96 16.53 27.73
N ASP A 271 -3.66 17.25 28.61
CA ASP A 271 -4.58 16.66 29.57
C ASP A 271 -5.70 15.88 28.89
N GLY A 272 -6.06 14.71 29.45
CA GLY A 272 -7.10 13.86 28.90
C GLY A 272 -6.73 13.12 27.62
N ALA A 273 -5.46 13.12 27.21
CA ALA A 273 -4.98 12.33 26.07
C ALA A 273 -5.11 10.84 26.34
N PHE A 274 -5.65 10.10 25.35
CA PHE A 274 -5.88 8.67 25.43
C PHE A 274 -5.53 8.00 24.08
N ALA A 275 -4.72 6.96 24.12
CA ALA A 275 -4.33 6.24 22.92
C ALA A 275 -5.26 5.04 22.65
N VAL A 276 -5.70 4.87 21.40
CA VAL A 276 -6.46 3.71 20.96
C VAL A 276 -5.71 3.03 19.81
N PHE A 277 -5.41 1.74 20.02
CA PHE A 277 -4.71 0.93 19.05
C PHE A 277 -5.64 -0.09 18.41
N PHE A 278 -5.53 -0.28 17.10
CA PHE A 278 -6.18 -1.39 16.43
C PHE A 278 -5.24 -2.14 15.51
N GLY A 279 -5.49 -3.44 15.35
CA GLY A 279 -4.65 -4.36 14.59
C GLY A 279 -4.05 -5.46 15.46
N GLU A 280 -3.41 -6.44 14.81
CA GLU A 280 -2.77 -7.54 15.51
C GLU A 280 -1.49 -7.04 16.20
N ILE A 281 -1.32 -7.42 17.46
CA ILE A 281 -0.07 -7.30 18.22
C ILE A 281 0.30 -8.73 18.65
N ARG A 282 1.41 -9.25 18.18
CA ARG A 282 1.88 -10.61 18.50
C ARG A 282 2.79 -10.65 19.71
N ASP A 283 3.57 -9.57 19.89
CA ASP A 283 4.41 -9.39 21.06
C ASP A 283 3.54 -8.86 22.21
N ALA A 284 3.29 -9.71 23.20
CA ALA A 284 2.50 -9.35 24.38
C ALA A 284 3.09 -8.19 25.19
N HIS A 285 4.39 -7.91 25.02
CA HIS A 285 5.12 -6.86 25.74
C HIS A 285 5.28 -5.55 24.94
N ALA A 286 4.73 -5.49 23.73
CA ALA A 286 4.93 -4.35 22.82
C ALA A 286 4.42 -3.00 23.36
N LEU A 287 3.50 -3.01 24.33
CA LEU A 287 2.94 -1.81 24.96
C LEU A 287 3.27 -1.68 26.46
N ASP A 288 4.11 -2.54 27.03
CA ASP A 288 4.40 -2.54 28.47
C ASP A 288 5.06 -1.22 28.95
N GLU A 289 5.79 -0.55 28.07
CA GLU A 289 6.44 0.74 28.38
C GLU A 289 5.52 1.95 28.17
N LEU A 290 4.31 1.76 27.65
CA LEU A 290 3.36 2.84 27.42
C LEU A 290 2.70 3.27 28.74
N ARG A 291 2.92 4.52 29.13
CA ARG A 291 2.39 5.11 30.38
C ARG A 291 1.09 5.88 30.14
N MET A 292 0.87 6.37 28.91
CA MET A 292 -0.38 7.04 28.54
C MET A 292 -1.56 6.07 28.71
N PRO A 293 -2.71 6.53 29.25
CA PRO A 293 -3.93 5.73 29.23
C PRO A 293 -4.25 5.23 27.82
N HIS A 294 -4.51 3.94 27.67
CA HIS A 294 -4.68 3.37 26.35
C HIS A 294 -5.64 2.18 26.31
N LEU A 295 -6.09 1.85 25.10
CA LEU A 295 -6.91 0.68 24.78
C LEU A 295 -6.39 0.02 23.51
N ALA A 296 -6.12 -1.27 23.56
CA ALA A 296 -5.79 -2.09 22.39
C ALA A 296 -7.01 -2.93 22.01
N LEU A 297 -7.61 -2.64 20.85
CA LEU A 297 -8.84 -3.30 20.36
C LEU A 297 -8.57 -4.63 19.64
N GLY A 298 -7.28 -4.92 19.31
CA GLY A 298 -6.99 -6.03 18.41
C GLY A 298 -7.49 -5.76 16.99
N ARG A 299 -7.80 -6.81 16.25
CA ARG A 299 -8.34 -6.67 14.88
C ARG A 299 -9.78 -6.16 14.94
N VAL A 300 -10.05 -5.11 14.17
CA VAL A 300 -11.39 -4.52 14.02
C VAL A 300 -11.92 -4.77 12.61
N GLY A 301 -13.24 -4.91 12.48
CA GLY A 301 -13.91 -5.03 11.19
C GLY A 301 -13.94 -3.69 10.44
N MET A 302 -14.11 -3.77 9.13
CA MET A 302 -14.15 -2.57 8.27
C MET A 302 -15.28 -1.61 8.65
N GLU A 303 -16.39 -2.13 9.15
CA GLU A 303 -17.55 -1.37 9.61
C GLU A 303 -17.28 -0.55 10.87
N MET A 304 -16.32 -0.97 11.69
CA MET A 304 -15.93 -0.27 12.91
C MET A 304 -14.94 0.88 12.64
N LEU A 305 -14.20 0.84 11.54
CA LEU A 305 -13.15 1.84 11.25
C LEU A 305 -13.72 3.28 11.15
N PRO A 306 -14.84 3.54 10.46
CA PRO A 306 -15.41 4.90 10.42
C PRO A 306 -15.83 5.39 11.81
N LEU A 307 -16.39 4.52 12.65
CA LEU A 307 -16.82 4.86 14.02
C LEU A 307 -15.59 5.23 14.88
N LEU A 308 -14.52 4.45 14.75
CA LEU A 308 -13.27 4.65 15.47
C LEU A 308 -12.62 5.98 15.07
N TYR A 309 -12.48 6.23 13.75
CA TYR A 309 -11.85 7.46 13.26
C TYR A 309 -12.68 8.72 13.53
N ARG A 310 -14.03 8.63 13.58
CA ARG A 310 -14.87 9.77 14.01
C ARG A 310 -14.62 10.14 15.47
N ARG A 311 -14.25 9.16 16.32
CA ARG A 311 -13.91 9.40 17.72
C ARG A 311 -12.50 9.99 17.87
N ALA A 312 -11.64 9.84 16.86
CA ALA A 312 -10.28 10.30 16.90
C ALA A 312 -10.16 11.84 16.73
N ASP A 313 -9.26 12.45 17.48
CA ASP A 313 -8.77 13.81 17.25
C ASP A 313 -7.50 13.78 16.41
N VAL A 314 -6.64 12.77 16.65
CA VAL A 314 -5.38 12.56 15.93
C VAL A 314 -5.32 11.13 15.43
N VAL A 315 -4.83 10.94 14.19
CA VAL A 315 -4.38 9.66 13.66
C VAL A 315 -2.86 9.66 13.58
N LEU A 316 -2.21 8.72 14.28
CA LEU A 316 -0.75 8.62 14.39
C LEU A 316 -0.20 7.53 13.48
N SER A 317 0.89 7.82 12.78
CA SER A 317 1.68 6.82 12.04
C SER A 317 3.17 7.11 12.17
N THR A 318 3.91 6.16 12.74
CA THR A 318 5.38 6.21 12.90
C THR A 318 6.09 5.28 11.93
N SER A 319 5.41 4.87 10.85
CA SER A 319 5.91 3.87 9.90
C SER A 319 7.19 4.32 9.21
N ARG A 320 8.15 3.39 9.10
CA ARG A 320 9.42 3.57 8.38
C ARG A 320 9.30 3.45 6.86
N HIS A 321 8.25 2.80 6.38
CA HIS A 321 7.98 2.64 4.95
C HIS A 321 6.48 2.56 4.72
N GLU A 322 5.95 3.45 3.90
CA GLU A 322 4.58 3.43 3.41
C GLU A 322 4.53 3.92 1.97
N THR A 323 3.91 3.18 1.09
CA THR A 323 3.73 3.66 -0.29
C THR A 323 2.56 4.64 -0.40
N LEU A 324 1.46 4.37 0.31
CA LEU A 324 0.32 5.27 0.48
C LEU A 324 -0.52 4.77 1.66
N PRO A 325 -0.33 5.30 2.88
CA PRO A 325 -0.97 4.77 4.09
C PRO A 325 -2.47 5.06 4.14
N GLY A 326 -3.29 4.02 3.95
CA GLY A 326 -4.75 4.13 3.98
C GLY A 326 -5.30 4.62 5.31
N THR A 327 -4.68 4.27 6.42
CA THR A 327 -5.09 4.69 7.77
C THR A 327 -5.07 6.22 7.94
N LEU A 328 -4.12 6.93 7.31
CA LEU A 328 -4.11 8.40 7.32
C LEU A 328 -5.24 8.96 6.46
N ILE A 329 -5.47 8.41 5.27
CA ILE A 329 -6.56 8.84 4.38
C ILE A 329 -7.91 8.65 5.09
N GLU A 330 -8.15 7.49 5.67
CA GLU A 330 -9.38 7.13 6.38
C GLU A 330 -9.59 8.00 7.62
N GLY A 331 -8.53 8.23 8.41
CA GLY A 331 -8.59 9.07 9.60
C GLY A 331 -8.87 10.54 9.27
N ILE A 332 -8.16 11.11 8.30
CA ILE A 332 -8.36 12.50 7.88
C ILE A 332 -9.75 12.68 7.24
N ALA A 333 -10.21 11.71 6.46
CA ALA A 333 -11.57 11.74 5.89
C ALA A 333 -12.66 11.79 6.98
N CYS A 334 -12.44 11.16 8.13
CA CYS A 334 -13.32 11.27 9.32
C CYS A 334 -13.06 12.53 10.15
N GLY A 335 -12.09 13.37 9.77
CA GLY A 335 -11.78 14.64 10.43
C GLY A 335 -10.77 14.53 11.59
N ALA A 336 -9.97 13.47 11.66
CA ALA A 336 -8.84 13.36 12.58
C ALA A 336 -7.57 13.95 11.93
N ARG A 337 -6.81 14.80 12.64
CA ARG A 337 -5.55 15.33 12.14
C ARG A 337 -4.47 14.27 12.13
N ALA A 338 -3.71 14.19 11.04
CA ALA A 338 -2.61 13.24 10.96
C ALA A 338 -1.35 13.75 11.67
N VAL A 339 -0.69 12.88 12.44
CA VAL A 339 0.70 13.08 12.87
C VAL A 339 1.50 11.88 12.36
N THR A 340 2.51 12.13 11.54
CA THR A 340 3.22 11.04 10.86
C THR A 340 4.69 11.38 10.62
N THR A 341 5.51 10.34 10.50
CA THR A 341 6.88 10.44 9.98
C THR A 341 6.87 10.63 8.46
N SER A 342 8.02 10.97 7.86
CA SER A 342 8.12 11.36 6.43
C SER A 342 8.77 10.28 5.55
N HIS A 343 8.52 8.99 5.83
CA HIS A 343 9.20 7.86 5.17
C HIS A 343 8.39 7.19 4.05
N GLY A 344 7.71 7.96 3.24
CA GLY A 344 6.93 7.38 2.14
C GLY A 344 5.90 8.33 1.57
N GLY A 345 4.80 7.77 1.07
CA GLY A 345 3.67 8.51 0.50
C GLY A 345 2.82 9.29 1.52
N GLN A 346 3.25 9.44 2.77
CA GLN A 346 2.62 10.30 3.75
C GLN A 346 2.57 11.75 3.27
N SER A 347 3.63 12.23 2.59
CA SER A 347 3.71 13.56 1.97
C SER A 347 2.68 13.78 0.87
N ASP A 348 2.24 12.71 0.24
CA ASP A 348 1.16 12.75 -0.74
C ASP A 348 -0.22 12.91 -0.08
N ILE A 349 -0.35 12.71 1.23
CA ILE A 349 -1.60 12.80 1.99
C ILE A 349 -1.63 14.09 2.80
N VAL A 350 -0.62 14.30 3.64
CA VAL A 350 -0.49 15.46 4.51
C VAL A 350 0.22 16.57 3.74
N THR A 351 -0.55 17.36 2.98
CA THR A 351 -0.04 18.41 2.09
C THR A 351 0.09 19.75 2.76
N ASP A 352 -0.61 19.95 3.86
CA ASP A 352 -0.59 21.17 4.65
C ASP A 352 -1.01 20.92 6.11
N THR A 353 -0.82 21.92 6.96
CA THR A 353 -1.06 21.82 8.40
C THR A 353 -2.53 21.65 8.79
N SER A 354 -3.48 21.96 7.88
CA SER A 354 -4.91 21.72 8.14
C SER A 354 -5.27 20.25 8.14
N LEU A 355 -4.46 19.40 7.47
CA LEU A 355 -4.63 17.96 7.42
C LEU A 355 -3.77 17.23 8.47
N GLY A 356 -2.69 17.88 8.95
CA GLY A 356 -1.81 17.27 9.95
C GLY A 356 -0.37 17.76 9.90
N SER A 357 0.52 17.03 10.54
CA SER A 357 1.96 17.33 10.61
C SER A 357 2.81 16.14 10.21
N MET A 358 3.86 16.40 9.44
CA MET A 358 4.96 15.45 9.21
C MET A 358 6.11 15.78 10.15
N CYS A 359 6.59 14.78 10.87
CA CYS A 359 7.62 14.92 11.89
C CYS A 359 8.89 14.13 11.53
N PRO A 360 10.06 14.52 12.01
CA PRO A 360 11.23 13.64 12.04
C PRO A 360 10.98 12.44 12.97
N ASP A 361 11.87 11.43 12.89
CA ASP A 361 11.86 10.26 13.80
C ASP A 361 12.37 10.65 15.19
N ASP A 362 11.69 11.62 15.80
CA ASP A 362 12.00 12.15 17.14
C ASP A 362 10.73 12.13 18.00
N PRO A 363 10.73 11.38 19.10
CA PRO A 363 9.58 11.28 19.99
C PRO A 363 9.06 12.64 20.49
N GLN A 364 9.94 13.60 20.75
CA GLN A 364 9.55 14.92 21.25
C GLN A 364 8.88 15.78 20.16
N ALA A 365 9.39 15.70 18.93
CA ALA A 365 8.78 16.39 17.79
C ALA A 365 7.38 15.84 17.50
N ILE A 366 7.21 14.51 17.53
CA ILE A 366 5.93 13.84 17.35
C ILE A 366 4.94 14.22 18.47
N ALA A 367 5.38 14.18 19.75
CA ALA A 367 4.56 14.56 20.89
C ALA A 367 4.12 16.03 20.80
N SER A 368 5.04 16.93 20.47
CA SER A 368 4.72 18.36 20.31
C SER A 368 3.69 18.60 19.20
N ALA A 369 3.76 17.86 18.09
CA ALA A 369 2.77 17.94 17.02
C ALA A 369 1.39 17.41 17.47
N ILE A 370 1.36 16.32 18.24
CA ILE A 370 0.13 15.79 18.84
C ILE A 370 -0.49 16.85 19.76
N ASP A 371 0.29 17.39 20.71
CA ASP A 371 -0.18 18.40 21.67
C ASP A 371 -0.74 19.63 20.95
N ALA A 372 -0.07 20.11 19.89
CA ALA A 372 -0.53 21.25 19.08
C ALA A 372 -1.89 20.93 18.42
N HIS A 373 -2.05 19.79 17.77
CA HIS A 373 -3.33 19.44 17.12
C HIS A 373 -4.47 19.23 18.12
N LEU A 374 -4.18 18.68 19.30
CA LEU A 374 -5.17 18.55 20.38
C LEU A 374 -5.59 19.92 20.93
N ALA A 375 -4.63 20.86 21.06
CA ALA A 375 -4.93 22.24 21.48
C ALA A 375 -5.74 22.99 20.41
N ASP A 376 -5.37 22.88 19.12
CA ASP A 376 -6.10 23.48 18.00
C ASP A 376 -7.53 22.97 17.93
N ARG A 377 -7.74 21.66 18.13
CA ARG A 377 -9.07 21.03 18.17
C ARG A 377 -9.91 21.60 19.32
N ALA A 378 -9.33 21.77 20.50
CA ALA A 378 -10.02 22.33 21.67
C ALA A 378 -10.38 23.84 21.47
N ALA A 379 -9.55 24.57 20.73
CA ALA A 379 -9.79 25.99 20.40
C ALA A 379 -10.72 26.22 19.18
N CYS A 380 -11.01 25.17 18.41
CA CYS A 380 -11.79 25.27 17.19
C CYS A 380 -13.25 25.65 17.49
N ARG A 381 -13.73 26.74 16.89
CA ARG A 381 -15.09 27.24 17.11
C ARG A 381 -16.16 26.46 16.32
N ASP A 382 -15.80 25.91 15.17
CA ASP A 382 -16.67 25.11 14.31
C ASP A 382 -15.97 23.84 13.89
N ILE A 383 -16.01 22.85 14.77
CA ILE A 383 -15.41 21.54 14.56
C ILE A 383 -16.07 20.82 13.37
N ALA A 384 -17.35 21.03 13.14
CA ALA A 384 -18.06 20.36 12.06
C ALA A 384 -17.59 20.87 10.68
N ALA A 385 -17.44 22.19 10.54
CA ALA A 385 -16.91 22.79 9.32
C ALA A 385 -15.43 22.41 9.08
N ASP A 386 -14.59 22.40 10.12
CA ASP A 386 -13.19 21.98 10.02
C ASP A 386 -13.09 20.51 9.53
N ARG A 387 -13.83 19.60 10.13
CA ARG A 387 -13.86 18.19 9.73
C ARG A 387 -14.40 18.00 8.31
N ALA A 388 -15.43 18.74 7.92
CA ALA A 388 -15.97 18.68 6.57
C ALA A 388 -14.96 19.17 5.51
N ALA A 389 -14.20 20.22 5.81
CA ALA A 389 -13.14 20.70 4.93
C ALA A 389 -12.02 19.65 4.73
N MET A 390 -11.60 18.98 5.82
CA MET A 390 -10.62 17.90 5.77
C MET A 390 -11.13 16.73 4.91
N HIS A 391 -12.39 16.34 5.10
CA HIS A 391 -13.02 15.30 4.28
C HIS A 391 -13.01 15.66 2.80
N THR A 392 -13.42 16.88 2.44
CA THR A 392 -13.44 17.35 1.05
C THR A 392 -12.05 17.28 0.43
N ALA A 393 -11.03 17.79 1.12
CA ALA A 393 -9.66 17.78 0.64
C ALA A 393 -9.13 16.34 0.38
N ILE A 394 -9.57 15.36 1.15
CA ILE A 394 -9.23 13.95 0.93
C ILE A 394 -10.07 13.34 -0.19
N ALA A 395 -11.37 13.62 -0.24
CA ALA A 395 -12.28 13.07 -1.24
C ALA A 395 -11.88 13.50 -2.66
N ASP A 396 -11.55 14.77 -2.87
CA ASP A 396 -11.12 15.31 -4.18
C ASP A 396 -9.89 14.58 -4.75
N ARG A 397 -9.09 13.97 -3.89
CA ARG A 397 -7.82 13.36 -4.25
C ARG A 397 -7.87 11.83 -4.31
N PHE A 398 -8.65 11.19 -3.44
CA PHE A 398 -8.61 9.75 -3.19
C PHE A 398 -9.95 9.04 -3.34
N ALA A 399 -11.08 9.76 -3.56
CA ALA A 399 -12.36 9.12 -3.79
C ALA A 399 -12.30 8.14 -4.98
N ALA A 400 -12.97 7.02 -4.83
CA ALA A 400 -12.99 5.96 -5.82
C ALA A 400 -13.39 6.48 -7.22
N SER A 401 -14.35 7.40 -7.27
CA SER A 401 -14.81 8.04 -8.50
C SER A 401 -13.72 8.89 -9.17
N ALA A 402 -13.02 9.73 -8.42
CA ALA A 402 -11.95 10.57 -8.94
C ALA A 402 -10.77 9.74 -9.45
N ILE A 403 -10.44 8.66 -8.75
CA ILE A 403 -9.36 7.74 -9.16
C ILE A 403 -9.73 6.97 -10.42
N ALA A 404 -10.99 6.49 -10.55
CA ALA A 404 -11.45 5.84 -11.77
C ALA A 404 -11.35 6.77 -12.99
N ASP A 405 -11.75 8.05 -12.86
CA ASP A 405 -11.65 9.04 -13.94
C ASP A 405 -10.19 9.29 -14.36
N ARG A 406 -9.26 9.41 -13.40
CA ARG A 406 -7.82 9.53 -13.68
C ARG A 406 -7.27 8.29 -14.39
N PHE A 407 -7.68 7.11 -13.94
CA PHE A 407 -7.23 5.84 -14.52
C PHE A 407 -7.74 5.68 -15.97
N LEU A 408 -8.99 6.04 -16.25
CA LEU A 408 -9.57 6.04 -17.59
C LEU A 408 -8.90 7.06 -18.52
N SER A 409 -8.58 8.26 -18.00
CA SER A 409 -7.82 9.27 -18.75
C SER A 409 -6.44 8.75 -19.12
N LEU A 410 -5.77 8.03 -18.20
CA LEU A 410 -4.48 7.41 -18.45
C LEU A 410 -4.57 6.33 -19.56
N LEU A 411 -5.62 5.50 -19.56
CA LEU A 411 -5.82 4.48 -20.60
C LEU A 411 -6.05 5.09 -21.99
N ASN A 412 -6.73 6.24 -22.07
CA ASN A 412 -7.03 6.92 -23.31
C ASN A 412 -5.87 7.79 -23.84
N SER A 413 -4.87 8.11 -23.02
CA SER A 413 -3.68 8.85 -23.42
C SER A 413 -2.69 7.92 -24.14
N ARG A 414 -1.96 8.47 -25.14
CA ARG A 414 -0.87 7.72 -25.77
C ARG A 414 0.30 7.57 -24.79
N PRO A 415 1.05 6.45 -24.83
CA PRO A 415 2.29 6.33 -24.06
C PRO A 415 3.21 7.51 -24.39
N GLN A 416 3.88 8.07 -23.40
CA GLN A 416 4.98 9.01 -23.64
C GLN A 416 6.13 8.22 -24.29
N GLN A 417 6.54 8.61 -25.46
CA GLN A 417 7.65 7.99 -26.21
C GLN A 417 9.01 8.43 -25.63
#